data_bb279364b6e8b0bde3e634bb22fdc681
#
_entry.id   bb279364b6e8b0bde3e634bb22fdc681
#
_cell.length_a   1.000
_cell.length_b   1.000
_cell.length_c   1.000
_cell.angle_alpha   90.00
_cell.angle_beta   90.00
_cell.angle_gamma   90.00
#
_symmetry.space_group_name_H-M   'P 1'
#
loop_
_entity.id
_entity.type
_entity.pdbx_description
1 polymer ?
#
loop_
_entity_poly.entity_id
_entity_poly.type
_entity_poly.pdbx_seq_one_letter_code
_entity_poly.pdbx_strand_id
1 'polypeptide(L)'
;MKFLKVAVLFFGLAAAFAVRAQGGTYPVSGRVIDRLSRRPVAYAAVVLAGQEQKGASTDSLGRFRIERVKPGIWRLAVSSVGYKSLTTPEYMVSAATPFIEVELEEDAAQLEAVTVRPSPFRVTAESPVSLKVIGLREIEKSPGSNRDVSRIVRSYPGVAFSPVGYRNDLIVRGGGPAENKFYMDGIEIPNINHFATQGATGGPVSIVNADLVREISFYTGAFPADRAGALSSVLDFRLRDGNAEKQTFKATLGASEVGLSGSGHIGGKTTYLFSIRQSYLQLLFKLLGLPFLPNYIDGQAKVKTRLSERDELTVVALAGFDNMRLNV
;
A
#
# COMPACT_ATOMS: atom_id res chain seq x y z
N MET A 1 -5.11 42.36 19.23
CA MET A 1 -6.48 42.08 18.77
C MET A 1 -6.58 41.33 17.45
N LYS A 2 -5.69 41.53 16.46
CA LYS A 2 -5.75 40.78 15.17
C LYS A 2 -5.44 39.27 15.33
N PHE A 3 -4.50 38.89 16.18
CA PHE A 3 -4.15 37.48 16.44
C PHE A 3 -5.28 36.69 17.12
N LEU A 4 -6.05 37.31 17.99
CA LEU A 4 -7.16 36.66 18.69
C LEU A 4 -8.32 36.36 17.72
N LYS A 5 -8.57 37.24 16.74
CA LYS A 5 -9.59 37.02 15.72
C LYS A 5 -9.24 35.88 14.74
N VAL A 6 -7.96 35.74 14.40
CA VAL A 6 -7.47 34.63 13.55
C VAL A 6 -7.52 33.30 14.31
N ALA A 7 -7.15 33.27 15.59
CA ALA A 7 -7.27 32.08 16.42
C ALA A 7 -8.72 31.63 16.62
N VAL A 8 -9.66 32.55 16.81
CA VAL A 8 -11.09 32.23 16.93
C VAL A 8 -11.67 31.74 15.61
N LEU A 9 -11.22 32.28 14.47
CA LEU A 9 -11.64 31.81 13.16
C LEU A 9 -11.11 30.38 12.87
N PHE A 10 -9.87 30.10 13.26
CA PHE A 10 -9.28 28.77 13.14
C PHE A 10 -9.95 27.75 14.07
N PHE A 11 -10.27 28.14 15.30
CA PHE A 11 -10.99 27.27 16.25
C PHE A 11 -12.46 27.05 15.81
N GLY A 12 -13.11 28.06 15.25
CA GLY A 12 -14.45 27.95 14.68
C GLY A 12 -14.51 27.05 13.45
N LEU A 13 -13.49 27.10 12.57
CA LEU A 13 -13.33 26.20 11.44
C LEU A 13 -13.04 24.77 11.88
N ALA A 14 -12.17 24.59 12.90
CA ALA A 14 -11.88 23.28 13.47
C ALA A 14 -13.10 22.64 14.16
N ALA A 15 -13.94 23.42 14.81
CA ALA A 15 -15.20 22.95 15.43
C ALA A 15 -16.26 22.55 14.38
N ALA A 16 -16.28 23.20 13.21
CA ALA A 16 -17.17 22.84 12.10
C ALA A 16 -16.76 21.52 11.43
N PHE A 17 -15.50 21.10 11.57
CA PHE A 17 -14.96 19.80 11.15
C PHE A 17 -15.00 18.72 12.25
N ALA A 18 -15.67 18.95 13.38
CA ALA A 18 -16.06 17.87 14.28
C ALA A 18 -17.06 16.96 13.55
N VAL A 19 -16.58 16.29 12.51
CA VAL A 19 -17.26 15.22 11.82
C VAL A 19 -17.62 14.20 12.87
N ARG A 20 -18.90 14.00 13.06
CA ARG A 20 -19.46 12.89 13.85
C ARG A 20 -18.73 11.63 13.40
N ALA A 21 -17.87 11.10 14.25
CA ALA A 21 -17.38 9.73 14.17
C ALA A 21 -18.58 8.81 14.45
N GLN A 22 -19.53 8.80 13.53
CA GLN A 22 -20.62 7.83 13.55
C GLN A 22 -19.94 6.51 13.17
N GLY A 23 -20.07 5.52 14.03
CA GLY A 23 -19.70 4.13 13.78
C GLY A 23 -20.53 3.55 12.64
N GLY A 24 -20.40 4.14 11.45
CA GLY A 24 -21.07 3.72 10.24
C GLY A 24 -20.52 2.37 9.78
N THR A 25 -21.37 1.59 9.13
CA THR A 25 -20.95 0.40 8.40
C THR A 25 -20.89 0.75 6.92
N TYR A 26 -19.98 0.12 6.19
CA TYR A 26 -19.75 0.38 4.77
C TYR A 26 -19.95 -0.90 3.95
N PRO A 27 -20.45 -0.81 2.71
CA PRO A 27 -20.48 -1.95 1.82
C PRO A 27 -19.07 -2.27 1.29
N VAL A 28 -18.79 -3.55 1.09
CA VAL A 28 -17.62 -4.05 0.38
C VAL A 28 -18.10 -4.67 -0.91
N SER A 29 -17.73 -4.09 -2.04
CA SER A 29 -18.14 -4.52 -3.37
C SER A 29 -16.94 -4.98 -4.18
N GLY A 30 -17.17 -5.92 -5.08
CA GLY A 30 -16.12 -6.41 -5.95
C GLY A 30 -16.61 -7.36 -7.01
N ARG A 31 -15.65 -7.97 -7.70
CA ARG A 31 -15.88 -8.96 -8.74
C ARG A 31 -14.87 -10.08 -8.62
N VAL A 32 -15.32 -11.30 -8.87
CA VAL A 32 -14.49 -12.51 -8.97
C VAL A 32 -14.39 -12.91 -10.43
N ILE A 33 -13.18 -13.11 -10.92
CA ILE A 33 -12.90 -13.51 -12.29
C ILE A 33 -11.91 -14.67 -12.32
N ASP A 34 -11.95 -15.43 -13.39
CA ASP A 34 -10.92 -16.42 -13.70
C ASP A 34 -9.63 -15.74 -14.14
N ARG A 35 -8.51 -16.19 -13.60
CA ARG A 35 -7.20 -15.57 -13.81
C ARG A 35 -6.74 -15.62 -15.28
N LEU A 36 -6.97 -16.73 -15.95
CA LEU A 36 -6.50 -16.99 -17.31
C LEU A 36 -7.47 -16.48 -18.37
N SER A 37 -8.74 -16.86 -18.26
CA SER A 37 -9.75 -16.52 -19.24
C SER A 37 -10.36 -15.15 -19.04
N ARG A 38 -10.14 -14.51 -17.88
CA ARG A 38 -10.73 -13.23 -17.45
C ARG A 38 -12.26 -13.24 -17.39
N ARG A 39 -12.88 -14.43 -17.48
CA ARG A 39 -14.33 -14.60 -17.39
C ARG A 39 -14.82 -14.43 -15.96
N PRO A 40 -16.04 -13.92 -15.76
CA PRO A 40 -16.63 -13.82 -14.43
C PRO A 40 -16.86 -15.20 -13.83
N VAL A 41 -16.54 -15.37 -12.54
CA VAL A 41 -16.84 -16.57 -11.78
C VAL A 41 -18.14 -16.34 -11.02
N ALA A 42 -19.21 -16.98 -11.50
CA ALA A 42 -20.53 -16.90 -10.90
C ALA A 42 -20.63 -17.82 -9.66
N TYR A 43 -21.46 -17.40 -8.71
CA TYR A 43 -21.80 -18.17 -7.50
C TYR A 43 -20.60 -18.55 -6.62
N ALA A 44 -19.50 -17.82 -6.73
CA ALA A 44 -18.38 -17.95 -5.80
C ALA A 44 -18.77 -17.42 -4.42
N ALA A 45 -18.41 -18.15 -3.37
CA ALA A 45 -18.58 -17.69 -2.00
C ALA A 45 -17.47 -16.71 -1.64
N VAL A 46 -17.85 -15.52 -1.18
CA VAL A 46 -16.94 -14.46 -0.71
C VAL A 46 -17.24 -14.15 0.74
N VAL A 47 -16.30 -14.42 1.64
CA VAL A 47 -16.47 -14.27 3.09
C VAL A 47 -15.43 -13.33 3.66
N LEU A 48 -15.82 -12.45 4.58
CA LEU A 48 -14.90 -11.64 5.35
C LEU A 48 -14.18 -12.49 6.40
N ALA A 49 -12.88 -12.57 6.31
CA ALA A 49 -12.06 -13.25 7.32
C ALA A 49 -11.81 -12.30 8.50
N GLY A 50 -12.20 -12.70 9.72
CA GLY A 50 -12.04 -11.87 10.91
C GLY A 50 -12.95 -12.30 12.05
N GLN A 51 -13.26 -11.38 12.98
CA GLN A 51 -14.12 -11.66 14.15
C GLN A 51 -15.61 -11.85 13.80
N GLU A 52 -16.07 -11.30 12.68
CA GLU A 52 -17.44 -11.46 12.19
C GLU A 52 -17.40 -12.19 10.84
N GLN A 53 -18.01 -13.36 10.75
CA GLN A 53 -18.19 -14.05 9.48
C GLN A 53 -19.37 -13.45 8.73
N LYS A 54 -19.08 -12.57 7.80
CA LYS A 54 -20.06 -12.02 6.85
C LYS A 54 -19.61 -12.35 5.44
N GLY A 55 -20.55 -12.67 4.57
CA GLY A 55 -20.24 -13.05 3.20
C GLY A 55 -21.39 -12.77 2.24
N ALA A 56 -21.09 -12.94 0.98
CA ALA A 56 -22.04 -12.90 -0.13
C ALA A 56 -21.60 -13.90 -1.20
N SER A 57 -22.52 -14.35 -2.04
CA SER A 57 -22.19 -15.08 -3.27
C SER A 57 -22.11 -14.12 -4.45
N THR A 58 -21.27 -14.42 -5.42
CA THR A 58 -21.22 -13.66 -6.68
C THR A 58 -22.46 -13.93 -7.54
N ASP A 59 -22.89 -12.90 -8.27
CA ASP A 59 -23.93 -13.00 -9.29
C ASP A 59 -23.40 -13.65 -10.60
N SER A 60 -24.24 -13.71 -11.64
CA SER A 60 -23.87 -14.27 -12.96
C SER A 60 -22.76 -13.47 -13.65
N LEU A 61 -22.51 -12.23 -13.26
CA LEU A 61 -21.44 -11.37 -13.76
C LEU A 61 -20.21 -11.40 -12.84
N GLY A 62 -20.17 -12.32 -11.87
CA GLY A 62 -19.10 -12.45 -10.92
C GLY A 62 -19.06 -11.35 -9.86
N ARG A 63 -20.07 -10.49 -9.75
CA ARG A 63 -20.10 -9.37 -8.81
C ARG A 63 -20.60 -9.82 -7.45
N PHE A 64 -20.02 -9.28 -6.39
CA PHE A 64 -20.46 -9.47 -5.01
C PHE A 64 -20.60 -8.14 -4.28
N ARG A 65 -21.45 -8.13 -3.24
CA ARG A 65 -21.63 -7.00 -2.35
C ARG A 65 -21.93 -7.50 -0.94
N ILE A 66 -21.05 -7.17 0.00
CA ILE A 66 -21.20 -7.49 1.42
C ILE A 66 -21.63 -6.21 2.13
N GLU A 67 -22.84 -6.19 2.66
CA GLU A 67 -23.41 -5.00 3.32
C GLU A 67 -22.99 -4.91 4.80
N ARG A 68 -23.03 -3.71 5.33
CA ARG A 68 -22.88 -3.40 6.76
C ARG A 68 -21.60 -3.94 7.37
N VAL A 69 -20.47 -3.78 6.67
CA VAL A 69 -19.15 -4.13 7.20
C VAL A 69 -18.65 -3.02 8.12
N LYS A 70 -18.13 -3.36 9.29
CA LYS A 70 -17.53 -2.39 10.21
C LYS A 70 -16.25 -1.81 9.58
N PRO A 71 -15.94 -0.51 9.81
CA PRO A 71 -14.67 0.05 9.36
C PRO A 71 -13.50 -0.68 9.99
N GLY A 72 -12.42 -0.81 9.24
CA GLY A 72 -11.21 -1.52 9.67
C GLY A 72 -10.54 -2.30 8.55
N ILE A 73 -9.56 -3.09 8.92
CA ILE A 73 -8.77 -3.88 7.98
C ILE A 73 -9.32 -5.30 7.89
N TRP A 74 -9.72 -5.70 6.70
CA TRP A 74 -10.34 -6.98 6.40
C TRP A 74 -9.65 -7.71 5.27
N ARG A 75 -9.75 -9.05 5.27
CA ARG A 75 -9.40 -9.92 4.16
C ARG A 75 -10.67 -10.60 3.66
N LEU A 76 -10.69 -10.95 2.39
CA LEU A 76 -11.74 -11.78 1.80
C LEU A 76 -11.19 -13.19 1.59
N ALA A 77 -11.93 -14.18 2.05
CA ALA A 77 -11.74 -15.57 1.65
C ALA A 77 -12.73 -15.85 0.53
N VAL A 78 -12.23 -16.29 -0.62
CA VAL A 78 -13.04 -16.56 -1.81
C VAL A 78 -12.86 -18.01 -2.22
N SER A 79 -13.96 -18.69 -2.44
CA SER A 79 -13.97 -20.08 -2.89
C SER A 79 -15.07 -20.32 -3.93
N SER A 80 -14.78 -21.17 -4.90
CA SER A 80 -15.73 -21.61 -5.92
C SER A 80 -15.39 -23.03 -6.35
N VAL A 81 -16.39 -23.78 -6.77
CA VAL A 81 -16.21 -25.15 -7.27
C VAL A 81 -15.34 -25.10 -8.53
N GLY A 82 -14.30 -25.93 -8.59
CA GLY A 82 -13.34 -25.98 -9.70
C GLY A 82 -12.22 -24.91 -9.62
N TYR A 83 -12.15 -24.16 -8.53
CA TYR A 83 -11.12 -23.14 -8.31
C TYR A 83 -10.38 -23.34 -6.99
N LYS A 84 -9.10 -22.98 -6.96
CA LYS A 84 -8.32 -22.91 -5.73
C LYS A 84 -8.88 -21.82 -4.82
N SER A 85 -9.13 -22.15 -3.56
CA SER A 85 -9.55 -21.16 -2.56
C SER A 85 -8.47 -20.12 -2.37
N LEU A 86 -8.87 -18.84 -2.36
CA LEU A 86 -7.96 -17.70 -2.24
C LEU A 86 -8.33 -16.84 -1.03
N THR A 87 -7.33 -16.46 -0.25
CA THR A 87 -7.47 -15.37 0.72
C THR A 87 -6.77 -14.13 0.15
N THR A 88 -7.52 -13.04 0.01
CA THR A 88 -7.00 -11.80 -0.55
C THR A 88 -6.02 -11.11 0.42
N PRO A 89 -5.21 -10.17 -0.07
CA PRO A 89 -4.55 -9.18 0.76
C PRO A 89 -5.53 -8.39 1.64
N GLU A 90 -4.98 -7.61 2.54
CA GLU A 90 -5.75 -6.75 3.43
C GLU A 90 -6.31 -5.52 2.69
N TYR A 91 -7.56 -5.19 2.99
CA TYR A 91 -8.24 -3.98 2.51
C TYR A 91 -8.74 -3.15 3.67
N MET A 92 -8.58 -1.84 3.57
CA MET A 92 -9.18 -0.89 4.50
C MET A 92 -10.64 -0.67 4.12
N VAL A 93 -11.57 -1.06 4.99
CA VAL A 93 -13.00 -0.78 4.83
C VAL A 93 -13.34 0.56 5.48
N SER A 94 -13.79 1.49 4.67
CA SER A 94 -14.17 2.87 5.07
C SER A 94 -15.14 3.45 4.04
N ALA A 95 -15.47 4.72 4.15
CA ALA A 95 -16.22 5.43 3.10
C ALA A 95 -15.54 5.39 1.73
N ALA A 96 -14.22 5.21 1.72
CA ALA A 96 -13.36 5.12 0.53
C ALA A 96 -12.97 3.69 0.15
N THR A 97 -13.73 2.67 0.61
CA THR A 97 -13.45 1.25 0.24
C THR A 97 -13.38 1.10 -1.27
N PRO A 98 -12.26 0.57 -1.83
CA PRO A 98 -12.13 0.36 -3.25
C PRO A 98 -13.03 -0.78 -3.74
N PHE A 99 -13.33 -0.79 -5.03
CA PHE A 99 -13.89 -1.96 -5.69
C PHE A 99 -12.82 -3.05 -5.78
N ILE A 100 -13.13 -4.26 -5.32
CA ILE A 100 -12.16 -5.34 -5.16
C ILE A 100 -12.31 -6.33 -6.31
N GLU A 101 -11.29 -6.45 -7.15
CA GLU A 101 -11.21 -7.52 -8.15
C GLU A 101 -10.41 -8.70 -7.58
N VAL A 102 -10.98 -9.89 -7.61
CA VAL A 102 -10.37 -11.13 -7.13
C VAL A 102 -10.21 -12.09 -8.30
N GLU A 103 -8.98 -12.53 -8.53
CA GLU A 103 -8.64 -13.50 -9.57
C GLU A 103 -8.49 -14.88 -8.96
N LEU A 104 -9.32 -15.82 -9.37
CA LEU A 104 -9.23 -17.22 -8.99
C LEU A 104 -8.50 -18.03 -10.07
N GLU A 105 -7.72 -19.01 -9.63
CA GLU A 105 -7.03 -19.97 -10.47
C GLU A 105 -7.81 -21.29 -10.48
N GLU A 106 -8.06 -21.85 -11.67
CA GLU A 106 -8.71 -23.15 -11.79
C GLU A 106 -7.92 -24.24 -11.07
N ASP A 107 -8.61 -25.08 -10.34
CA ASP A 107 -8.03 -26.24 -9.68
C ASP A 107 -8.29 -27.49 -10.52
N ALA A 108 -7.28 -27.97 -11.22
CA ALA A 108 -7.35 -29.20 -12.01
C ALA A 108 -7.31 -30.48 -11.15
N ALA A 109 -7.08 -30.35 -9.85
CA ALA A 109 -7.02 -31.46 -8.90
C ALA A 109 -8.18 -31.40 -7.89
N GLN A 110 -8.89 -32.43 -7.80
CA GLN A 110 -10.10 -32.76 -7.05
C GLN A 110 -10.17 -32.30 -5.58
N LEU A 111 -11.29 -31.66 -5.25
CA LEU A 111 -12.06 -31.63 -3.98
C LEU A 111 -11.44 -32.28 -2.72
N GLU A 112 -10.63 -31.50 -2.00
CA GLU A 112 -10.53 -31.64 -0.55
C GLU A 112 -10.81 -30.28 0.10
N ALA A 113 -11.65 -30.27 1.13
CA ALA A 113 -12.02 -29.08 1.87
C ALA A 113 -10.79 -28.50 2.57
N VAL A 114 -10.20 -27.43 2.01
CA VAL A 114 -9.03 -26.75 2.57
C VAL A 114 -9.50 -25.77 3.64
N THR A 115 -9.20 -26.08 4.88
CA THR A 115 -9.31 -25.11 5.99
C THR A 115 -8.21 -24.06 5.83
N VAL A 116 -8.55 -22.90 5.30
CA VAL A 116 -7.61 -21.79 5.13
C VAL A 116 -7.31 -21.17 6.49
N ARG A 117 -6.15 -21.48 7.04
CA ARG A 117 -5.59 -20.73 8.18
C ARG A 117 -4.81 -19.54 7.63
N PRO A 118 -5.12 -18.29 8.03
CA PRO A 118 -4.32 -17.14 7.61
C PRO A 118 -2.94 -17.25 8.26
N SER A 119 -1.92 -17.49 7.44
CA SER A 119 -0.53 -17.44 7.85
C SER A 119 0.11 -16.17 7.29
N PRO A 120 0.89 -15.40 8.08
CA PRO A 120 1.68 -14.29 7.57
C PRO A 120 2.83 -14.78 6.66
N PHE A 121 3.11 -16.08 6.68
CA PHE A 121 4.10 -16.71 5.82
C PHE A 121 3.41 -17.32 4.60
N ARG A 122 3.47 -16.64 3.47
CA ARG A 122 3.14 -17.26 2.18
C ARG A 122 4.35 -18.07 1.71
N VAL A 123 4.17 -19.37 1.64
CA VAL A 123 5.13 -20.23 0.92
C VAL A 123 4.71 -20.22 -0.53
N THR A 124 5.47 -19.57 -1.41
CA THR A 124 5.32 -19.68 -2.86
C THR A 124 6.32 -20.70 -3.38
N ALA A 125 6.00 -21.39 -4.48
CA ALA A 125 6.93 -22.31 -5.13
C ALA A 125 8.25 -21.60 -5.53
N GLU A 126 8.18 -20.28 -5.79
CA GLU A 126 9.30 -19.45 -6.24
C GLU A 126 10.20 -18.97 -5.08
N SER A 127 9.71 -18.89 -3.86
CA SER A 127 10.51 -18.49 -2.69
C SER A 127 9.92 -19.08 -1.40
N PRO A 128 10.18 -20.38 -1.14
CA PRO A 128 9.53 -21.08 -0.04
C PRO A 128 10.01 -20.68 1.36
N VAL A 129 11.18 -20.04 1.49
CA VAL A 129 11.86 -19.93 2.78
C VAL A 129 12.07 -18.50 3.27
N SER A 130 12.10 -17.49 2.40
CA SER A 130 12.56 -16.14 2.75
C SER A 130 11.57 -15.01 2.48
N LEU A 131 10.40 -15.33 1.97
CA LEU A 131 9.37 -14.33 1.67
C LEU A 131 8.59 -13.95 2.94
N LYS A 132 8.53 -12.66 3.23
CA LYS A 132 7.63 -12.08 4.20
C LYS A 132 6.70 -11.07 3.52
N VAL A 133 5.40 -11.23 3.73
CA VAL A 133 4.40 -10.31 3.20
C VAL A 133 3.98 -9.35 4.30
N ILE A 134 4.21 -8.07 4.08
CA ILE A 134 3.86 -6.98 4.98
C ILE A 134 2.55 -6.39 4.48
N GLY A 135 1.47 -6.63 5.20
CA GLY A 135 0.13 -6.15 4.84
C GLY A 135 -0.18 -4.77 5.42
N LEU A 136 -1.35 -4.23 5.04
CA LEU A 136 -1.83 -2.92 5.51
C LEU A 136 -1.85 -2.78 7.03
N ARG A 137 -2.27 -3.82 7.75
CA ARG A 137 -2.32 -3.81 9.22
C ARG A 137 -0.95 -3.56 9.83
N GLU A 138 0.07 -4.17 9.28
CA GLU A 138 1.44 -4.02 9.74
C GLU A 138 2.00 -2.65 9.39
N ILE A 139 1.70 -2.15 8.18
CA ILE A 139 2.07 -0.80 7.72
C ILE A 139 1.44 0.28 8.62
N GLU A 140 0.17 0.12 9.00
CA GLU A 140 -0.54 1.12 9.80
C GLU A 140 -0.23 1.06 11.30
N LYS A 141 0.05 -0.14 11.83
CA LYS A 141 0.21 -0.38 13.27
C LYS A 141 1.65 -0.54 13.73
N SER A 142 2.64 -0.50 12.83
CA SER A 142 4.04 -0.64 13.20
C SER A 142 4.51 0.51 14.10
N PRO A 143 4.87 0.25 15.35
CA PRO A 143 5.28 1.29 16.29
C PRO A 143 6.53 2.02 15.81
N GLY A 144 6.52 3.36 15.87
CA GLY A 144 7.70 4.18 15.52
C GLY A 144 8.02 4.25 14.03
N SER A 145 7.29 3.55 13.17
CA SER A 145 7.53 3.58 11.73
C SER A 145 7.10 4.90 11.09
N ASN A 146 6.15 5.60 11.69
CA ASN A 146 5.52 6.80 11.13
C ASN A 146 5.06 6.57 9.67
N ARG A 147 4.60 5.33 9.38
CA ARG A 147 4.20 4.86 8.03
C ARG A 147 5.33 4.90 6.99
N ASP A 148 6.57 4.97 7.44
CA ASP A 148 7.75 4.85 6.60
C ASP A 148 8.08 3.38 6.40
N VAL A 149 8.08 2.94 5.16
CA VAL A 149 8.27 1.55 4.77
C VAL A 149 9.65 1.04 5.20
N SER A 150 10.69 1.84 5.06
CA SER A 150 12.05 1.47 5.47
C SER A 150 12.10 1.15 6.97
N ARG A 151 11.37 1.92 7.78
CA ARG A 151 11.30 1.71 9.23
C ARG A 151 10.51 0.49 9.62
N ILE A 152 9.46 0.16 8.88
CA ILE A 152 8.69 -1.07 9.09
C ILE A 152 9.57 -2.29 8.90
N VAL A 153 10.32 -2.32 7.80
CA VAL A 153 11.21 -3.45 7.45
C VAL A 153 12.30 -3.68 8.51
N ARG A 154 12.73 -2.63 9.21
CA ARG A 154 13.72 -2.75 10.31
C ARG A 154 13.28 -3.61 11.49
N SER A 155 11.99 -3.79 11.68
CA SER A 155 11.48 -4.64 12.78
C SER A 155 11.68 -6.13 12.54
N TYR A 156 12.14 -6.53 11.34
CA TYR A 156 12.28 -7.93 10.99
C TYR A 156 13.65 -8.51 11.33
N PRO A 157 13.71 -9.81 11.69
CA PRO A 157 14.97 -10.50 11.92
C PRO A 157 15.92 -10.42 10.73
N GLY A 158 17.19 -10.17 11.02
CA GLY A 158 18.21 -10.07 9.98
C GLY A 158 18.33 -8.71 9.29
N VAL A 159 17.54 -7.72 9.73
CA VAL A 159 17.65 -6.33 9.26
C VAL A 159 18.34 -5.49 10.33
N ALA A 160 19.46 -4.88 9.97
CA ALA A 160 20.21 -3.96 10.81
C ALA A 160 19.94 -2.50 10.41
N PHE A 161 20.24 -1.59 11.34
CA PHE A 161 20.11 -0.15 11.13
C PHE A 161 21.42 0.44 10.63
N SER A 162 21.33 1.53 9.89
CA SER A 162 22.46 2.43 9.75
C SER A 162 22.83 3.00 11.13
N PRO A 163 24.12 3.04 11.49
CA PRO A 163 24.58 3.66 12.73
C PRO A 163 24.36 5.18 12.74
N VAL A 164 24.09 5.76 11.56
CA VAL A 164 23.82 7.20 11.41
C VAL A 164 22.33 7.46 11.59
N GLY A 165 21.94 8.08 12.70
CA GLY A 165 20.57 8.15 13.18
C GLY A 165 19.55 8.86 12.29
N TYR A 166 20.00 9.67 11.31
CA TYR A 166 19.13 10.34 10.34
C TYR A 166 18.99 9.58 9.00
N ARG A 167 19.57 8.37 8.88
CA ARG A 167 19.52 7.55 7.67
C ARG A 167 18.61 6.35 7.85
N ASN A 168 17.89 6.00 6.80
CA ASN A 168 17.04 4.81 6.73
C ASN A 168 17.67 3.69 5.88
N ASP A 169 19.00 3.59 5.88
CA ASP A 169 19.68 2.51 5.15
C ASP A 169 19.20 1.13 5.61
N LEU A 170 18.93 0.27 4.66
CA LEU A 170 18.58 -1.13 4.90
C LEU A 170 19.82 -1.99 4.75
N ILE A 171 20.21 -2.63 5.85
CA ILE A 171 21.32 -3.59 5.92
C ILE A 171 20.69 -4.95 6.23
N VAL A 172 20.56 -5.79 5.22
CA VAL A 172 19.89 -7.09 5.36
C VAL A 172 20.93 -8.19 5.35
N ARG A 173 20.96 -9.02 6.40
CA ARG A 173 21.90 -10.14 6.57
C ARG A 173 23.38 -9.75 6.37
N GLY A 174 23.75 -8.52 6.77
CA GLY A 174 25.11 -8.02 6.67
C GLY A 174 25.50 -7.47 5.29
N GLY A 175 24.60 -7.49 4.31
CA GLY A 175 24.84 -6.91 3.00
C GLY A 175 24.76 -5.38 3.01
N GLY A 176 25.44 -4.72 2.08
CA GLY A 176 25.44 -3.26 1.97
C GLY A 176 24.10 -2.69 1.49
N PRO A 177 23.83 -1.40 1.76
CA PRO A 177 22.59 -0.77 1.32
C PRO A 177 22.34 -0.84 -0.19
N ALA A 178 23.41 -0.74 -1.01
CA ALA A 178 23.34 -0.82 -2.47
C ALA A 178 23.01 -2.22 -3.01
N GLU A 179 23.08 -3.25 -2.17
CA GLU A 179 22.80 -4.65 -2.54
C GLU A 179 21.31 -5.01 -2.50
N ASN A 180 20.48 -4.09 -2.03
CA ASN A 180 19.04 -4.25 -2.01
C ASN A 180 18.44 -3.79 -3.34
N LYS A 181 17.38 -4.45 -3.78
CA LYS A 181 16.59 -4.07 -4.95
C LYS A 181 15.16 -3.74 -4.57
N PHE A 182 14.63 -2.74 -5.23
CA PHE A 182 13.29 -2.23 -4.98
C PHE A 182 12.45 -2.31 -6.24
N TYR A 183 11.24 -2.80 -6.11
CA TYR A 183 10.28 -2.90 -7.21
C TYR A 183 8.96 -2.26 -6.80
N MET A 184 8.28 -1.65 -7.76
CA MET A 184 6.93 -1.09 -7.59
C MET A 184 6.04 -1.63 -8.72
N ASP A 185 5.05 -2.45 -8.37
CA ASP A 185 4.21 -3.19 -9.33
C ASP A 185 5.06 -3.94 -10.39
N GLY A 186 6.18 -4.54 -9.97
CA GLY A 186 7.09 -5.30 -10.83
C GLY A 186 8.13 -4.48 -11.60
N ILE A 187 8.10 -3.14 -11.51
CA ILE A 187 9.08 -2.24 -12.15
C ILE A 187 10.17 -1.90 -11.14
N GLU A 188 11.43 -2.08 -11.50
CA GLU A 188 12.57 -1.71 -10.64
C GLU A 188 12.61 -0.20 -10.46
N ILE A 189 12.70 0.26 -9.20
CA ILE A 189 12.88 1.66 -8.82
C ILE A 189 14.25 1.85 -8.16
N PRO A 190 14.94 2.96 -8.40
CA PRO A 190 16.33 3.12 -7.97
C PRO A 190 16.47 3.28 -6.46
N ASN A 191 15.45 3.80 -5.79
CA ASN A 191 15.49 4.11 -4.37
C ASN A 191 14.09 4.23 -3.79
N ILE A 192 13.99 4.10 -2.45
CA ILE A 192 12.72 4.20 -1.70
C ILE A 192 12.68 5.39 -0.74
N ASN A 193 13.75 6.16 -0.63
CA ASN A 193 13.84 7.29 0.30
C ASN A 193 14.29 8.57 -0.38
N HIS A 194 13.81 9.71 0.13
CA HIS A 194 14.32 11.05 -0.18
C HIS A 194 15.75 11.23 0.36
N PHE A 195 16.52 12.13 -0.25
CA PHE A 195 17.89 12.48 0.12
C PHE A 195 18.84 11.28 0.13
N ALA A 196 18.59 10.30 -0.75
CA ALA A 196 19.51 9.18 -0.92
C ALA A 196 20.79 9.64 -1.59
N THR A 197 21.90 9.08 -1.14
CA THR A 197 23.22 9.29 -1.71
C THR A 197 23.65 8.04 -2.48
N GLN A 198 24.64 8.20 -3.36
CA GLN A 198 25.17 7.08 -4.13
C GLN A 198 25.65 5.92 -3.20
N GLY A 199 25.27 4.72 -3.53
CA GLY A 199 25.62 3.54 -2.72
C GLY A 199 24.82 3.37 -1.42
N ALA A 200 23.79 4.21 -1.19
CA ALA A 200 22.94 4.17 -0.02
C ALA A 200 21.47 4.07 -0.43
N THR A 201 20.67 3.39 0.37
CA THR A 201 19.20 3.35 0.18
C THR A 201 18.47 4.34 1.09
N GLY A 202 19.21 5.01 1.95
CA GLY A 202 18.68 5.72 3.09
C GLY A 202 18.78 7.22 3.05
N GLY A 203 17.64 7.87 3.04
CA GLY A 203 17.41 9.22 3.56
C GLY A 203 16.39 9.13 4.69
N PRO A 204 16.06 10.26 5.32
CA PRO A 204 15.25 10.29 6.54
C PRO A 204 13.77 9.96 6.32
N VAL A 205 13.27 10.02 5.09
CA VAL A 205 11.85 9.92 4.76
C VAL A 205 11.66 9.09 3.49
N SER A 206 10.65 8.23 3.49
CA SER A 206 10.30 7.42 2.32
C SER A 206 9.66 8.24 1.20
N ILE A 207 10.12 8.03 -0.05
CA ILE A 207 9.48 8.54 -1.25
C ILE A 207 8.22 7.74 -1.60
N VAL A 208 8.13 6.49 -1.14
CA VAL A 208 6.96 5.65 -1.35
C VAL A 208 5.87 6.02 -0.34
N ASN A 209 4.72 6.48 -0.83
CA ASN A 209 3.59 6.78 0.04
C ASN A 209 2.90 5.49 0.49
N ALA A 210 2.98 5.17 1.77
CA ALA A 210 2.36 4.00 2.37
C ALA A 210 0.83 3.95 2.18
N ASP A 211 0.15 5.09 2.00
CA ASP A 211 -1.29 5.14 1.71
C ASP A 211 -1.67 4.48 0.39
N LEU A 212 -0.75 4.45 -0.57
CA LEU A 212 -0.97 3.83 -1.88
C LEU A 212 -0.57 2.36 -1.92
N VAL A 213 0.21 1.90 -0.95
CA VAL A 213 0.69 0.51 -0.90
C VAL A 213 -0.41 -0.41 -0.40
N ARG A 214 -0.59 -1.53 -1.08
CA ARG A 214 -1.47 -2.63 -0.68
C ARG A 214 -0.76 -3.64 0.18
N GLU A 215 0.41 -4.08 -0.28
CA GLU A 215 1.28 -5.03 0.41
C GLU A 215 2.72 -4.87 -0.07
N ILE A 216 3.66 -5.36 0.74
CA ILE A 216 5.07 -5.39 0.40
C ILE A 216 5.55 -6.82 0.53
N SER A 217 6.10 -7.37 -0.54
CA SER A 217 6.81 -8.65 -0.50
C SER A 217 8.28 -8.39 -0.20
N PHE A 218 8.72 -8.84 0.96
CA PHE A 218 10.09 -8.70 1.43
C PHE A 218 10.82 -10.05 1.37
N TYR A 219 11.81 -10.14 0.51
CA TYR A 219 12.66 -11.32 0.33
C TYR A 219 14.03 -11.04 0.94
N THR A 220 14.49 -11.92 1.80
CA THR A 220 15.83 -11.84 2.44
C THR A 220 16.81 -12.88 1.91
N GLY A 221 16.50 -13.53 0.82
CA GLY A 221 17.27 -14.57 0.12
C GLY A 221 16.35 -15.40 -0.74
N ALA A 222 16.88 -16.31 -1.55
CA ALA A 222 16.11 -17.13 -2.50
C ALA A 222 15.15 -16.28 -3.34
N PHE A 223 15.72 -15.30 -4.07
CA PHE A 223 14.95 -14.36 -4.87
C PHE A 223 14.26 -15.05 -6.04
N PRO A 224 13.04 -14.62 -6.41
CA PRO A 224 12.40 -15.09 -7.64
C PRO A 224 13.26 -14.81 -8.87
N ALA A 225 13.14 -15.66 -9.90
CA ALA A 225 13.96 -15.55 -11.11
C ALA A 225 13.79 -14.23 -11.87
N ASP A 226 12.62 -13.60 -11.73
CA ASP A 226 12.28 -12.30 -12.30
C ASP A 226 12.78 -11.09 -11.46
N ARG A 227 13.49 -11.35 -10.35
CA ARG A 227 14.08 -10.36 -9.44
C ARG A 227 15.60 -10.49 -9.38
N ALA A 228 16.20 -10.60 -10.57
CA ALA A 228 17.67 -10.78 -10.71
C ALA A 228 18.45 -9.55 -10.23
N GLY A 229 19.73 -9.76 -9.88
CA GLY A 229 20.68 -8.71 -9.53
C GLY A 229 20.59 -8.19 -8.09
N ALA A 230 19.74 -8.77 -7.24
CA ALA A 230 19.77 -8.53 -5.79
C ALA A 230 20.84 -9.43 -5.14
N LEU A 231 21.58 -8.87 -4.18
CA LEU A 231 22.57 -9.61 -3.41
C LEU A 231 22.12 -9.78 -1.95
N SER A 232 21.40 -8.81 -1.40
CA SER A 232 21.04 -8.78 0.01
C SER A 232 19.54 -8.96 0.22
N SER A 233 18.70 -8.11 -0.39
CA SER A 233 17.24 -8.24 -0.29
C SER A 233 16.50 -7.70 -1.50
N VAL A 234 15.24 -8.12 -1.62
CA VAL A 234 14.27 -7.54 -2.56
C VAL A 234 13.05 -7.07 -1.79
N LEU A 235 12.63 -5.82 -2.03
CA LEU A 235 11.35 -5.28 -1.61
C LEU A 235 10.50 -5.00 -2.85
N ASP A 236 9.37 -5.67 -2.94
CA ASP A 236 8.41 -5.49 -4.03
C ASP A 236 7.12 -4.88 -3.47
N PHE A 237 6.87 -3.64 -3.85
CA PHE A 237 5.71 -2.86 -3.45
C PHE A 237 4.58 -3.08 -4.42
N ARG A 238 3.47 -3.61 -3.95
CA ARG A 238 2.24 -3.67 -4.72
C ARG A 238 1.34 -2.51 -4.33
N LEU A 239 1.05 -1.65 -5.29
CA LEU A 239 0.13 -0.54 -5.11
C LEU A 239 -1.32 -1.02 -5.12
N ARG A 240 -2.18 -0.26 -4.45
CA ARG A 240 -3.62 -0.43 -4.58
C ARG A 240 -4.07 -0.04 -6.00
N ASP A 241 -5.19 -0.58 -6.42
CA ASP A 241 -5.84 -0.08 -7.63
C ASP A 241 -6.75 1.11 -7.32
N GLY A 242 -7.03 1.92 -8.33
CA GLY A 242 -7.98 3.01 -8.23
C GLY A 242 -9.40 2.51 -7.94
N ASN A 243 -10.22 3.34 -7.33
CA ASN A 243 -11.60 2.99 -7.03
C ASN A 243 -12.45 3.03 -8.30
N ALA A 244 -13.04 1.89 -8.68
CA ALA A 244 -13.84 1.77 -9.91
C ALA A 244 -15.28 2.32 -9.75
N GLU A 245 -15.74 2.59 -8.53
CA GLU A 245 -17.13 3.03 -8.27
C GLU A 245 -17.22 4.48 -7.80
N LYS A 246 -16.19 4.99 -7.12
CA LYS A 246 -16.24 6.29 -6.44
C LYS A 246 -14.97 7.09 -6.65
N GLN A 247 -15.12 8.39 -6.74
CA GLN A 247 -14.03 9.34 -6.61
C GLN A 247 -13.77 9.60 -5.13
N THR A 248 -12.54 9.42 -4.67
CA THR A 248 -12.15 9.66 -3.29
C THR A 248 -10.90 10.51 -3.24
N PHE A 249 -10.91 11.52 -2.36
CA PHE A 249 -9.77 12.40 -2.12
C PHE A 249 -9.45 12.42 -0.64
N LYS A 250 -8.19 12.46 -0.31
CA LYS A 250 -7.68 12.52 1.06
C LYS A 250 -6.62 13.61 1.16
N ALA A 251 -6.89 14.62 1.97
CA ALA A 251 -5.87 15.58 2.40
C ALA A 251 -5.23 15.06 3.69
N THR A 252 -3.91 15.12 3.77
CA THR A 252 -3.13 14.67 4.92
C THR A 252 -2.27 15.80 5.43
N LEU A 253 -2.32 16.02 6.75
CA LEU A 253 -1.38 16.87 7.47
C LEU A 253 -0.59 15.96 8.41
N GLY A 254 0.65 15.64 8.02
CA GLY A 254 1.56 14.78 8.79
C GLY A 254 2.43 15.59 9.75
N ALA A 255 3.37 14.93 10.42
CA ALA A 255 4.34 15.59 11.30
C ALA A 255 5.41 16.38 10.51
N SER A 256 5.65 16.08 9.26
CA SER A 256 6.72 16.64 8.44
C SER A 256 6.28 17.10 7.04
N GLU A 257 5.04 16.81 6.65
CA GLU A 257 4.56 16.98 5.29
C GLU A 257 3.06 17.25 5.22
N VAL A 258 2.64 17.90 4.16
CA VAL A 258 1.25 17.97 3.73
C VAL A 258 1.10 17.16 2.46
N GLY A 259 -0.03 16.49 2.30
CA GLY A 259 -0.27 15.64 1.15
C GLY A 259 -1.71 15.69 0.66
N LEU A 260 -1.86 15.44 -0.63
CA LEU A 260 -3.13 15.20 -1.29
C LEU A 260 -3.04 13.88 -2.04
N SER A 261 -3.96 12.99 -1.82
CA SER A 261 -4.09 11.76 -2.57
C SER A 261 -5.52 11.58 -3.08
N GLY A 262 -5.64 10.87 -4.19
CA GLY A 262 -6.93 10.60 -4.78
C GLY A 262 -6.97 9.22 -5.43
N SER A 263 -8.16 8.66 -5.48
CA SER A 263 -8.45 7.37 -6.10
C SER A 263 -9.82 7.44 -6.76
N GLY A 264 -9.93 6.91 -7.96
CA GLY A 264 -11.18 6.96 -8.71
C GLY A 264 -11.10 6.26 -10.05
N HIS A 265 -12.07 6.59 -10.91
CA HIS A 265 -12.17 6.04 -12.26
C HIS A 265 -12.46 7.13 -13.30
N ILE A 266 -12.10 6.85 -14.52
CA ILE A 266 -12.42 7.65 -15.71
C ILE A 266 -13.18 6.74 -16.67
N GLY A 267 -14.48 7.00 -16.84
CA GLY A 267 -15.35 6.06 -17.56
C GLY A 267 -15.42 4.69 -16.89
N GLY A 268 -15.80 3.66 -17.66
CA GLY A 268 -15.99 2.28 -17.13
C GLY A 268 -14.77 1.37 -17.22
N LYS A 269 -13.66 1.83 -17.78
CA LYS A 269 -12.50 0.99 -18.13
C LYS A 269 -11.19 1.39 -17.47
N THR A 270 -11.10 2.63 -16.98
CA THR A 270 -9.86 3.19 -16.45
C THR A 270 -10.02 3.53 -14.99
N THR A 271 -9.08 3.09 -14.15
CA THR A 271 -8.97 3.51 -12.75
C THR A 271 -7.67 4.26 -12.53
N TYR A 272 -7.66 5.17 -11.57
CA TYR A 272 -6.47 5.92 -11.20
C TYR A 272 -6.30 5.99 -9.68
N LEU A 273 -5.05 6.12 -9.29
CA LEU A 273 -4.60 6.36 -7.93
C LEU A 273 -3.44 7.35 -8.01
N PHE A 274 -3.45 8.39 -7.17
CA PHE A 274 -2.33 9.32 -7.12
C PHE A 274 -2.09 9.86 -5.72
N SER A 275 -0.88 10.37 -5.52
CA SER A 275 -0.48 11.13 -4.33
C SER A 275 0.52 12.20 -4.71
N ILE A 276 0.41 13.36 -4.09
CA ILE A 276 1.39 14.44 -4.15
C ILE A 276 1.64 14.86 -2.70
N ARG A 277 2.92 14.96 -2.31
CA ARG A 277 3.32 15.38 -0.97
C ARG A 277 4.34 16.51 -1.04
N GLN A 278 4.23 17.46 -0.12
CA GLN A 278 5.18 18.55 0.07
C GLN A 278 5.64 18.57 1.52
N SER A 279 6.93 18.54 1.70
CA SER A 279 7.57 18.62 3.01
C SER A 279 7.55 20.04 3.57
N TYR A 280 7.45 20.17 4.89
CA TYR A 280 7.75 21.39 5.62
C TYR A 280 8.85 21.19 6.68
N LEU A 281 9.67 20.16 6.50
CA LEU A 281 10.83 19.85 7.36
C LEU A 281 11.77 21.05 7.49
N GLN A 282 11.93 21.86 6.43
CA GLN A 282 12.73 23.08 6.45
C GLN A 282 12.29 24.03 7.57
N LEU A 283 10.98 24.22 7.77
CA LEU A 283 10.46 25.06 8.83
C LEU A 283 10.79 24.50 10.21
N LEU A 284 10.55 23.18 10.39
CA LEU A 284 10.82 22.50 11.66
C LEU A 284 12.29 22.55 12.02
N PHE A 285 13.18 22.28 11.07
CA PHE A 285 14.62 22.24 11.28
C PHE A 285 15.17 23.65 11.59
N LYS A 286 14.62 24.67 10.94
CA LYS A 286 14.95 26.07 11.25
C LYS A 286 14.54 26.46 12.66
N LEU A 287 13.34 26.06 13.10
CA LEU A 287 12.86 26.30 14.47
C LEU A 287 13.70 25.58 15.53
N LEU A 288 14.22 24.41 15.21
CA LEU A 288 15.07 23.60 16.08
C LEU A 288 16.55 24.03 16.02
N GLY A 289 16.91 25.02 15.20
CA GLY A 289 18.30 25.48 15.05
C GLY A 289 19.24 24.46 14.42
N LEU A 290 18.71 23.54 13.61
CA LEU A 290 19.52 22.51 12.95
C LEU A 290 20.34 23.10 11.80
N PRO A 291 21.54 22.56 11.50
CA PRO A 291 22.47 23.15 10.53
C PRO A 291 22.06 22.97 9.07
N PHE A 292 21.02 22.22 8.78
CA PHE A 292 20.55 21.96 7.43
C PHE A 292 19.02 22.02 7.34
N LEU A 293 18.53 22.43 6.19
CA LEU A 293 17.13 22.70 5.93
C LEU A 293 16.64 21.82 4.75
N PRO A 294 16.19 20.59 5.03
CA PRO A 294 15.71 19.69 4.00
C PRO A 294 14.31 20.08 3.52
N ASN A 295 14.07 19.97 2.24
CA ASN A 295 12.76 20.14 1.62
C ASN A 295 12.62 19.16 0.48
N TYR A 296 11.45 18.54 0.34
CA TYR A 296 11.15 17.68 -0.78
C TYR A 296 9.70 17.87 -1.25
N ILE A 297 9.49 17.54 -2.49
CA ILE A 297 8.17 17.33 -3.09
C ILE A 297 8.21 16.00 -3.84
N ASP A 298 7.21 15.19 -3.69
CA ASP A 298 7.07 13.94 -4.43
C ASP A 298 5.68 13.77 -5.02
N GLY A 299 5.64 12.93 -6.06
CA GLY A 299 4.41 12.51 -6.71
C GLY A 299 4.48 11.04 -7.08
N GLN A 300 3.39 10.35 -6.86
CA GLN A 300 3.21 8.94 -7.20
C GLN A 300 1.86 8.76 -7.87
N ALA A 301 1.80 7.99 -8.94
CA ALA A 301 0.54 7.71 -9.63
C ALA A 301 0.53 6.30 -10.23
N LYS A 302 -0.66 5.71 -10.28
CA LYS A 302 -0.94 4.47 -11.01
C LYS A 302 -2.22 4.67 -11.80
N VAL A 303 -2.17 4.38 -13.08
CA VAL A 303 -3.32 4.37 -13.97
C VAL A 303 -3.42 2.99 -14.58
N LYS A 304 -4.59 2.38 -14.48
CA LYS A 304 -4.88 1.05 -14.96
C LYS A 304 -6.07 1.13 -15.92
N THR A 305 -5.86 0.74 -17.17
CA THR A 305 -6.86 0.82 -18.24
C THR A 305 -7.05 -0.54 -18.88
N ARG A 306 -8.30 -0.99 -18.96
CA ARG A 306 -8.66 -2.19 -19.71
C ARG A 306 -8.82 -1.81 -21.18
N LEU A 307 -7.90 -2.29 -22.02
CA LEU A 307 -7.92 -2.05 -23.47
C LEU A 307 -8.90 -2.98 -24.18
N SER A 308 -8.89 -4.27 -23.80
CA SER A 308 -9.80 -5.30 -24.31
C SER A 308 -10.28 -6.22 -23.18
N GLU A 309 -10.96 -7.32 -23.50
CA GLU A 309 -11.31 -8.33 -22.50
C GLU A 309 -10.09 -9.10 -22.00
N ARG A 310 -9.00 -9.11 -22.76
CA ARG A 310 -7.76 -9.86 -22.46
C ARG A 310 -6.58 -8.95 -22.11
N ASP A 311 -6.63 -7.68 -22.51
CA ASP A 311 -5.50 -6.77 -22.41
C ASP A 311 -5.78 -5.66 -21.42
N GLU A 312 -4.82 -5.42 -20.56
CA GLU A 312 -4.82 -4.36 -19.56
C GLU A 312 -3.49 -3.61 -19.60
N LEU A 313 -3.56 -2.29 -19.65
CA LEU A 313 -2.40 -1.42 -19.56
C LEU A 313 -2.33 -0.82 -18.17
N THR A 314 -1.21 -0.99 -17.51
CA THR A 314 -0.90 -0.33 -16.24
C THR A 314 0.28 0.62 -16.43
N VAL A 315 0.09 1.87 -16.05
CA VAL A 315 1.14 2.89 -16.03
C VAL A 315 1.40 3.28 -14.58
N VAL A 316 2.66 3.21 -14.16
CA VAL A 316 3.11 3.61 -12.83
C VAL A 316 4.11 4.75 -12.99
N ALA A 317 3.95 5.80 -12.19
CA ALA A 317 4.83 6.94 -12.16
C ALA A 317 5.27 7.21 -10.71
N LEU A 318 6.57 7.51 -10.54
CA LEU A 318 7.16 7.94 -9.28
C LEU A 318 8.14 9.07 -9.58
N ALA A 319 8.00 10.20 -8.88
CA ALA A 319 8.89 11.35 -9.01
C ALA A 319 9.17 11.94 -7.63
N GLY A 320 10.38 12.40 -7.40
CA GLY A 320 10.79 13.11 -6.19
C GLY A 320 11.82 14.17 -6.52
N PHE A 321 11.66 15.34 -5.90
CA PHE A 321 12.60 16.45 -6.00
C PHE A 321 13.05 16.83 -4.61
N ASP A 322 14.35 16.68 -4.37
CA ASP A 322 14.98 16.93 -3.09
C ASP A 322 15.82 18.20 -3.15
N ASN A 323 15.68 19.04 -2.15
CA ASN A 323 16.49 20.24 -1.97
C ASN A 323 16.96 20.31 -0.52
N MET A 324 18.25 20.56 -0.31
CA MET A 324 18.84 20.75 1.00
C MET A 324 19.66 22.04 1.00
N ARG A 325 19.41 22.91 1.97
CA ARG A 325 20.15 24.16 2.18
C ARG A 325 20.82 24.14 3.54
N LEU A 326 21.94 24.82 3.67
CA LEU A 326 22.55 25.07 4.97
C LEU A 326 21.76 26.18 5.70
N ASN A 327 21.64 26.03 7.01
CA ASN A 327 21.07 27.04 7.88
C ASN A 327 22.23 27.88 8.42
N VAL A 328 22.56 28.94 7.69
CA VAL A 328 23.68 29.86 8.00
C VAL A 328 23.15 31.06 8.76
#